data_aa39700e5689943c2a1024e12004d265
#
_entry.id   aa39700e5689943c2a1024e12004d265
#
_cell.length_a   1.000
_cell.length_b   1.000
_cell.length_c   1.000
_cell.angle_alpha   90.00
_cell.angle_beta   90.00
_cell.angle_gamma   90.00
#
_symmetry.space_group_name_H-M   'P 1'
#
loop_
_entity.id
_entity.type
_entity.pdbx_description
1 polymer ?
#
loop_
_entity_poly.entity_id
_entity_poly.type
_entity_poly.pdbx_seq_one_letter_code
_entity_poly.pdbx_strand_id
1 'polypeptide(L)'
;MAPPRPAAAESVQARGVHLVEEPGSDTLGIVVDLSREATVRHEVLVEPNRLVIDLENTVFAGAPAQGSNRAVGPVAGWRAGLFLLGRSRIVLDLNRPVLVQRTDFVRQGPHTRLVIQLRSASQDEFAGRAQEDQKRRFASRVPDGPSVPRPAGAKPLVVLDPGHGGIDPGASGPKGEVEKEIVLAVARLIRKQLEADGRVEVQMTREDDRFISLGERVVFARNRSAALFVSLHADSLFGEADVRGASVYTLSDRASDAAAARAAEKENRADVAAGLDAPEAQREGVDDILFDLARRETRLFSQLAARGVAQSIQRSGRLHKTPLRGAGFRVLRAPDMPSILVELGYLSNPEDLQALMQEAGRQKLAQGLAAALLDFVLNNRIAISTKPLE
;
A
#
# COMPACT_ATOMS: atom_id res chain seq x y z
N MET A 1 4.70 -42.30 4.78
CA MET A 1 5.20 -41.52 3.63
C MET A 1 4.13 -40.44 3.33
N ALA A 2 4.44 -39.18 3.54
CA ALA A 2 3.55 -38.11 3.14
C ALA A 2 3.58 -37.96 1.59
N PRO A 3 2.45 -37.68 0.93
CA PRO A 3 2.44 -37.48 -0.52
C PRO A 3 3.34 -36.31 -0.88
N PRO A 4 4.03 -36.35 -2.04
CA PRO A 4 4.85 -35.24 -2.49
C PRO A 4 3.98 -33.99 -2.67
N ARG A 5 4.42 -32.85 -2.13
CA ARG A 5 3.83 -31.56 -2.43
C ARG A 5 3.85 -31.36 -3.95
N PRO A 6 2.72 -30.97 -4.57
CA PRO A 6 2.74 -30.62 -5.98
C PRO A 6 3.78 -29.51 -6.20
N ALA A 7 4.66 -29.71 -7.17
CA ALA A 7 5.60 -28.69 -7.59
C ALA A 7 4.82 -27.40 -7.89
N ALA A 8 5.18 -26.31 -7.23
CA ALA A 8 4.60 -25.01 -7.54
C ALA A 8 4.83 -24.74 -9.03
N ALA A 9 3.75 -24.59 -9.80
CA ALA A 9 3.86 -24.28 -11.22
C ALA A 9 4.70 -22.99 -11.35
N GLU A 10 5.78 -23.07 -12.13
CA GLU A 10 6.64 -21.89 -12.37
C GLU A 10 5.79 -20.70 -12.79
N SER A 11 6.03 -19.54 -12.17
CA SER A 11 5.32 -18.30 -12.50
C SER A 11 5.64 -17.86 -13.94
N VAL A 12 4.64 -17.32 -14.63
CA VAL A 12 4.83 -16.66 -15.91
C VAL A 12 5.68 -15.40 -15.69
N GLN A 13 6.73 -15.22 -16.50
CA GLN A 13 7.55 -14.02 -16.44
C GLN A 13 7.03 -13.02 -17.46
N ALA A 14 6.63 -11.82 -17.00
CA ALA A 14 6.35 -10.66 -17.85
C ALA A 14 7.60 -9.77 -17.90
N ARG A 15 7.98 -9.31 -19.10
CA ARG A 15 9.25 -8.56 -19.32
C ARG A 15 9.04 -7.11 -19.73
N GLY A 16 7.86 -6.73 -20.16
CA GLY A 16 7.56 -5.36 -20.57
C GLY A 16 6.11 -5.18 -20.95
N VAL A 17 5.68 -3.93 -20.93
CA VAL A 17 4.36 -3.49 -21.41
C VAL A 17 4.61 -2.39 -22.43
N HIS A 18 4.04 -2.53 -23.62
CA HIS A 18 4.19 -1.58 -24.72
C HIS A 18 2.83 -1.14 -25.20
N LEU A 19 2.65 0.16 -25.41
CA LEU A 19 1.47 0.72 -26.04
C LEU A 19 1.80 0.97 -27.51
N VAL A 20 0.97 0.45 -28.43
CA VAL A 20 1.18 0.52 -29.88
C VAL A 20 -0.06 1.14 -30.52
N GLU A 21 0.10 2.30 -31.14
CA GLU A 21 -0.95 2.91 -31.98
C GLU A 21 -0.90 2.30 -33.38
N GLU A 22 -2.07 1.89 -33.89
CA GLU A 22 -2.17 1.49 -35.30
C GLU A 22 -2.34 2.73 -36.17
N PRO A 23 -1.42 2.98 -37.12
CA PRO A 23 -1.52 4.14 -37.99
C PRO A 23 -2.85 4.15 -38.78
N GLY A 24 -3.63 5.21 -38.62
CA GLY A 24 -4.88 5.40 -39.34
C GLY A 24 -6.10 4.69 -38.76
N SER A 25 -5.98 4.10 -37.55
CA SER A 25 -7.10 3.52 -36.83
C SER A 25 -7.26 4.20 -35.45
N ASP A 26 -8.50 4.16 -34.92
CA ASP A 26 -8.83 4.63 -33.57
C ASP A 26 -8.56 3.54 -32.51
N THR A 27 -7.76 2.51 -32.87
CA THR A 27 -7.43 1.38 -32.01
C THR A 27 -6.05 1.53 -31.41
N LEU A 28 -5.94 1.20 -30.12
CA LEU A 28 -4.68 1.12 -29.38
C LEU A 28 -4.43 -0.34 -29.00
N GLY A 29 -3.23 -0.83 -29.29
CA GLY A 29 -2.77 -2.14 -28.84
C GLY A 29 -1.98 -2.03 -27.55
N ILE A 30 -2.23 -2.91 -26.58
CA ILE A 30 -1.38 -3.16 -25.43
C ILE A 30 -0.67 -4.48 -25.70
N VAL A 31 0.65 -4.46 -25.69
CA VAL A 31 1.48 -5.65 -25.91
C VAL A 31 2.28 -5.94 -24.65
N VAL A 32 2.16 -7.18 -24.16
CA VAL A 32 2.91 -7.65 -22.98
C VAL A 32 3.76 -8.86 -23.39
N ASP A 33 5.08 -8.76 -23.20
CA ASP A 33 5.99 -9.88 -23.46
C ASP A 33 5.99 -10.85 -22.28
N LEU A 34 5.58 -12.11 -22.53
CA LEU A 34 5.42 -13.17 -21.54
C LEU A 34 6.33 -14.36 -21.86
N SER A 35 6.74 -15.11 -20.83
CA SER A 35 7.46 -16.39 -21.03
C SER A 35 6.55 -17.50 -21.59
N ARG A 36 5.25 -17.45 -21.32
CA ARG A 36 4.18 -18.34 -21.80
C ARG A 36 2.81 -17.68 -21.62
N GLU A 37 1.76 -18.30 -22.13
CA GLU A 37 0.38 -17.82 -21.93
C GLU A 37 0.01 -17.75 -20.44
N ALA A 38 -0.75 -16.72 -20.08
CA ALA A 38 -1.31 -16.48 -18.75
C ALA A 38 -2.84 -16.35 -18.82
N THR A 39 -3.52 -16.60 -17.72
CA THR A 39 -4.94 -16.24 -17.62
C THR A 39 -5.05 -14.72 -17.48
N VAL A 40 -5.81 -14.10 -18.37
CA VAL A 40 -6.02 -12.65 -18.42
C VAL A 40 -7.44 -12.33 -17.99
N ARG A 41 -7.59 -11.36 -17.10
CA ARG A 41 -8.87 -10.73 -16.76
C ARG A 41 -8.73 -9.23 -16.95
N HIS A 42 -9.79 -8.59 -17.34
CA HIS A 42 -9.83 -7.13 -17.45
C HIS A 42 -11.14 -6.59 -16.94
N GLU A 43 -11.08 -5.39 -16.39
CA GLU A 43 -12.22 -4.64 -15.88
C GLU A 43 -12.01 -3.15 -16.08
N VAL A 44 -13.08 -2.39 -16.10
CA VAL A 44 -13.01 -0.93 -16.18
C VAL A 44 -13.56 -0.30 -14.91
N LEU A 45 -12.98 0.87 -14.56
CA LEU A 45 -13.35 1.64 -13.39
C LEU A 45 -13.65 3.07 -13.82
N VAL A 46 -14.61 3.70 -13.16
CA VAL A 46 -14.95 5.12 -13.33
C VAL A 46 -14.40 5.94 -12.15
N GLU A 47 -14.25 7.23 -12.34
CA GLU A 47 -13.89 8.21 -11.31
C GLU A 47 -12.56 7.94 -10.58
N PRO A 48 -11.41 8.05 -11.25
CA PRO A 48 -11.20 8.35 -12.68
C PRO A 48 -11.34 7.14 -13.58
N ASN A 49 -11.55 7.38 -14.90
CA ASN A 49 -11.64 6.29 -15.87
C ASN A 49 -10.32 5.52 -15.95
N ARG A 50 -10.39 4.19 -15.76
CA ARG A 50 -9.24 3.28 -15.80
C ARG A 50 -9.60 1.96 -16.46
N LEU A 51 -8.63 1.36 -17.13
CA LEU A 51 -8.65 -0.05 -17.51
C LEU A 51 -7.66 -0.82 -16.65
N VAL A 52 -8.14 -1.87 -16.01
CA VAL A 52 -7.35 -2.77 -15.16
C VAL A 52 -7.22 -4.12 -15.85
N ILE A 53 -6.00 -4.65 -15.94
CA ILE A 53 -5.72 -5.95 -16.54
C ILE A 53 -4.96 -6.78 -15.51
N ASP A 54 -5.54 -7.91 -15.10
CA ASP A 54 -4.95 -8.87 -14.19
C ASP A 54 -4.37 -10.06 -14.97
N LEU A 55 -3.14 -10.44 -14.64
CA LEU A 55 -2.42 -11.57 -15.18
C LEU A 55 -2.19 -12.59 -14.07
N GLU A 56 -2.89 -13.72 -14.11
CA GLU A 56 -2.77 -14.77 -13.08
C GLU A 56 -1.45 -15.53 -13.22
N ASN A 57 -0.91 -15.96 -12.11
CA ASN A 57 0.37 -16.70 -12.00
C ASN A 57 1.53 -16.01 -12.72
N THR A 58 1.54 -14.66 -12.72
CA THR A 58 2.49 -13.84 -13.47
C THR A 58 3.28 -12.93 -12.52
N VAL A 59 4.57 -12.77 -12.81
CA VAL A 59 5.49 -11.85 -12.10
C VAL A 59 6.21 -11.01 -13.14
N PHE A 60 6.29 -9.69 -12.92
CA PHE A 60 7.13 -8.81 -13.73
C PHE A 60 8.60 -8.99 -13.36
N ALA A 61 9.44 -9.29 -14.35
CA ALA A 61 10.89 -9.40 -14.17
C ALA A 61 11.51 -8.00 -14.14
N GLY A 62 12.06 -7.60 -13.00
CA GLY A 62 12.72 -6.29 -12.83
C GLY A 62 11.88 -5.31 -12.01
N ALA A 63 12.29 -4.04 -12.01
CA ALA A 63 11.55 -2.97 -11.35
C ALA A 63 10.14 -2.82 -11.98
N PRO A 64 9.13 -2.36 -11.20
CA PRO A 64 7.80 -2.12 -11.72
C PRO A 64 7.89 -1.24 -12.97
N ALA A 65 7.31 -1.74 -14.05
CA ALA A 65 7.31 -0.97 -15.28
C ALA A 65 6.30 0.18 -15.10
N GLN A 66 6.81 1.40 -15.08
CA GLN A 66 6.01 2.60 -15.25
C GLN A 66 6.16 3.06 -16.70
N GLY A 67 5.02 3.30 -17.37
CA GLY A 67 5.04 3.97 -18.65
C GLY A 67 5.56 5.39 -18.50
N SER A 68 6.14 5.91 -19.57
CA SER A 68 6.51 7.33 -19.63
C SER A 68 5.28 8.19 -19.28
N ASN A 69 5.49 9.32 -18.61
CA ASN A 69 4.47 10.36 -18.38
C ASN A 69 3.92 10.96 -19.69
N ARG A 70 4.21 10.35 -20.84
CA ARG A 70 3.72 10.79 -22.15
C ARG A 70 2.48 9.98 -22.51
N ALA A 71 1.36 10.70 -22.67
CA ALA A 71 0.12 10.12 -23.13
C ALA A 71 0.29 9.44 -24.51
N VAL A 72 -0.32 8.26 -24.67
CA VAL A 72 -0.38 7.50 -25.93
C VAL A 72 -1.85 7.24 -26.25
N GLY A 73 -2.38 7.92 -27.24
CA GLY A 73 -3.78 7.84 -27.62
C GLY A 73 -4.74 8.12 -26.45
N PRO A 74 -5.63 7.18 -26.10
CA PRO A 74 -6.57 7.32 -25.00
C PRO A 74 -5.95 7.10 -23.60
N VAL A 75 -4.68 6.68 -23.51
CA VAL A 75 -4.00 6.37 -22.25
C VAL A 75 -3.17 7.56 -21.80
N ALA A 76 -3.50 8.11 -20.62
CA ALA A 76 -2.76 9.19 -19.98
C ALA A 76 -1.46 8.70 -19.33
N GLY A 77 -1.47 7.47 -18.82
CA GLY A 77 -0.35 6.83 -18.17
C GLY A 77 -0.68 5.39 -17.83
N TRP A 78 0.33 4.62 -17.48
CA TRP A 78 0.12 3.24 -17.05
C TRP A 78 1.20 2.81 -16.04
N ARG A 79 0.86 1.79 -15.25
CA ARG A 79 1.76 1.14 -14.29
C ARG A 79 1.47 -0.35 -14.25
N ALA A 80 2.48 -1.15 -13.97
CA ALA A 80 2.38 -2.59 -13.86
C ALA A 80 3.27 -3.12 -12.73
N GLY A 81 2.81 -4.16 -12.05
CA GLY A 81 3.54 -4.78 -10.95
C GLY A 81 2.77 -5.89 -10.27
N LEU A 82 3.36 -6.48 -9.24
CA LEU A 82 2.71 -7.51 -8.44
C LEU A 82 1.56 -6.90 -7.63
N PHE A 83 0.36 -7.45 -7.81
CA PHE A 83 -0.85 -7.00 -7.10
C PHE A 83 -1.18 -7.90 -5.92
N LEU A 84 -1.25 -9.21 -6.15
CA LEU A 84 -1.44 -10.23 -5.12
C LEU A 84 -0.43 -11.35 -5.36
N LEU A 85 -0.22 -12.22 -4.36
CA LEU A 85 0.64 -13.39 -4.54
C LEU A 85 0.15 -14.23 -5.73
N GLY A 86 0.99 -14.36 -6.73
CA GLY A 86 0.65 -15.08 -7.97
C GLY A 86 -0.25 -14.29 -8.94
N ARG A 87 -0.44 -12.97 -8.76
CA ARG A 87 -1.21 -12.13 -9.68
C ARG A 87 -0.53 -10.79 -9.88
N SER A 88 -0.16 -10.49 -11.10
CA SER A 88 0.29 -9.17 -11.51
C SER A 88 -0.84 -8.37 -12.13
N ARG A 89 -0.75 -7.05 -12.04
CA ARG A 89 -1.75 -6.11 -12.53
C ARG A 89 -1.11 -5.04 -13.39
N ILE A 90 -1.81 -4.65 -14.44
CA ILE A 90 -1.54 -3.46 -15.25
C ILE A 90 -2.72 -2.52 -15.09
N VAL A 91 -2.47 -1.27 -14.72
CA VAL A 91 -3.49 -0.23 -14.63
C VAL A 91 -3.18 0.86 -15.65
N LEU A 92 -4.14 1.19 -16.49
CA LEU A 92 -4.07 2.28 -17.47
C LEU A 92 -5.02 3.38 -17.02
N ASP A 93 -4.51 4.59 -16.83
CA ASP A 93 -5.30 5.79 -16.61
C ASP A 93 -5.76 6.32 -17.97
N LEU A 94 -7.04 6.61 -18.11
CA LEU A 94 -7.66 6.90 -19.40
C LEU A 94 -8.08 8.38 -19.52
N ASN A 95 -7.67 9.03 -20.63
CA ASN A 95 -8.14 10.37 -21.00
C ASN A 95 -9.55 10.34 -21.60
N ARG A 96 -9.91 9.24 -22.25
CA ARG A 96 -11.20 9.01 -22.88
C ARG A 96 -11.61 7.54 -22.71
N PRO A 97 -12.91 7.22 -22.70
CA PRO A 97 -13.40 5.86 -22.54
C PRO A 97 -12.92 4.94 -23.67
N VAL A 98 -12.40 3.78 -23.28
CA VAL A 98 -12.06 2.68 -24.19
C VAL A 98 -12.46 1.35 -23.57
N LEU A 99 -12.80 0.38 -24.39
CA LEU A 99 -13.11 -0.99 -23.98
C LEU A 99 -12.19 -1.98 -24.69
N VAL A 100 -11.92 -3.10 -24.04
CA VAL A 100 -11.21 -4.21 -24.66
C VAL A 100 -12.10 -4.79 -25.76
N GLN A 101 -11.59 -4.79 -26.98
CA GLN A 101 -12.24 -5.38 -28.15
C GLN A 101 -11.83 -6.83 -28.31
N ARG A 102 -10.53 -7.13 -28.16
CA ARG A 102 -9.96 -8.46 -28.39
C ARG A 102 -8.73 -8.69 -27.51
N THR A 103 -8.51 -9.93 -27.12
CA THR A 103 -7.34 -10.39 -26.39
C THR A 103 -6.79 -11.65 -27.06
N ASP A 104 -5.54 -11.62 -27.48
CA ASP A 104 -4.90 -12.71 -28.21
C ASP A 104 -3.51 -13.02 -27.64
N PHE A 105 -3.07 -14.26 -27.84
CA PHE A 105 -1.69 -14.66 -27.61
C PHE A 105 -1.00 -14.98 -28.94
N VAL A 106 0.12 -14.31 -29.19
CA VAL A 106 0.93 -14.51 -30.40
C VAL A 106 2.27 -15.11 -30.01
N ARG A 107 2.56 -16.32 -30.49
CA ARG A 107 3.87 -16.96 -30.27
C ARG A 107 4.95 -16.37 -31.16
N GLN A 108 6.07 -16.00 -30.58
CA GLN A 108 7.26 -15.54 -31.29
C GLN A 108 8.48 -16.32 -30.79
N GLY A 109 8.79 -17.44 -31.42
CA GLY A 109 9.85 -18.34 -30.99
C GLY A 109 9.58 -18.88 -29.58
N PRO A 110 10.52 -18.69 -28.62
CA PRO A 110 10.37 -19.16 -27.25
C PRO A 110 9.49 -18.25 -26.38
N HIS A 111 9.04 -17.09 -26.88
CA HIS A 111 8.25 -16.10 -26.14
C HIS A 111 6.82 -16.04 -26.65
N THR A 112 5.94 -15.60 -25.78
CA THR A 112 4.53 -15.36 -26.07
C THR A 112 4.22 -13.88 -25.87
N ARG A 113 3.57 -13.23 -26.84
CA ARG A 113 3.04 -11.88 -26.68
C ARG A 113 1.56 -11.95 -26.40
N LEU A 114 1.13 -11.33 -25.30
CA LEU A 114 -0.24 -10.97 -25.07
C LEU A 114 -0.50 -9.67 -25.83
N VAL A 115 -1.51 -9.68 -26.70
CA VAL A 115 -1.96 -8.50 -27.46
C VAL A 115 -3.40 -8.21 -27.06
N ILE A 116 -3.64 -7.03 -26.53
CA ILE A 116 -4.98 -6.55 -26.14
C ILE A 116 -5.31 -5.34 -27.00
N GLN A 117 -6.33 -5.47 -27.85
CA GLN A 117 -6.80 -4.37 -28.69
C GLN A 117 -7.91 -3.61 -27.99
N LEU A 118 -7.78 -2.28 -27.93
CA LEU A 118 -8.74 -1.37 -27.38
C LEU A 118 -9.50 -0.64 -28.49
N ARG A 119 -10.78 -0.42 -28.31
CA ARG A 119 -11.61 0.44 -29.15
C ARG A 119 -12.16 1.61 -28.36
N SER A 120 -12.44 2.72 -29.01
CA SER A 120 -13.16 3.84 -28.43
C SER A 120 -14.58 3.40 -27.99
N ALA A 121 -15.06 3.98 -26.90
CA ALA A 121 -16.40 3.76 -26.36
C ALA A 121 -17.05 5.08 -25.96
N SER A 122 -18.38 5.13 -25.89
CA SER A 122 -19.08 6.26 -25.26
C SER A 122 -18.92 6.22 -23.73
N GLN A 123 -19.17 7.33 -23.07
CA GLN A 123 -19.13 7.39 -21.61
C GLN A 123 -20.19 6.48 -20.98
N ASP A 124 -21.39 6.40 -21.60
CA ASP A 124 -22.47 5.54 -21.12
C ASP A 124 -22.13 4.06 -21.25
N GLU A 125 -21.54 3.65 -22.38
CA GLU A 125 -21.11 2.27 -22.60
C GLU A 125 -20.02 1.88 -21.59
N PHE A 126 -19.05 2.77 -21.34
CA PHE A 126 -17.99 2.57 -20.38
C PHE A 126 -18.53 2.46 -18.94
N ALA A 127 -19.44 3.37 -18.54
CA ALA A 127 -20.06 3.36 -17.23
C ALA A 127 -20.94 2.10 -17.02
N GLY A 128 -21.69 1.68 -18.04
CA GLY A 128 -22.47 0.44 -18.00
C GLY A 128 -21.58 -0.78 -17.77
N ARG A 129 -20.45 -0.86 -18.46
CA ARG A 129 -19.47 -1.93 -18.27
C ARG A 129 -18.85 -1.89 -16.87
N ALA A 130 -18.50 -0.71 -16.36
CA ALA A 130 -17.95 -0.55 -15.02
C ALA A 130 -18.92 -1.05 -13.92
N GLN A 131 -20.23 -0.80 -14.09
CA GLN A 131 -21.25 -1.31 -13.17
C GLN A 131 -21.35 -2.84 -13.19
N GLU A 132 -21.25 -3.46 -14.36
CA GLU A 132 -21.24 -4.92 -14.47
C GLU A 132 -19.99 -5.52 -13.79
N ASP A 133 -18.82 -4.94 -14.04
CA ASP A 133 -17.57 -5.37 -13.43
C ASP A 133 -17.60 -5.18 -11.90
N GLN A 134 -18.19 -4.10 -11.41
CA GLN A 134 -18.41 -3.85 -9.98
C GLN A 134 -19.29 -4.93 -9.33
N LYS A 135 -20.43 -5.29 -9.96
CA LYS A 135 -21.31 -6.36 -9.46
C LYS A 135 -20.58 -7.70 -9.35
N ARG A 136 -19.72 -8.05 -10.33
CA ARG A 136 -18.91 -9.27 -10.29
C ARG A 136 -17.91 -9.27 -9.13
N ARG A 137 -17.27 -8.13 -8.84
CA ARG A 137 -16.36 -8.01 -7.70
C ARG A 137 -17.07 -8.19 -6.37
N PHE A 138 -18.22 -7.57 -6.17
CA PHE A 138 -19.00 -7.73 -4.93
C PHE A 138 -19.41 -9.17 -4.67
N ALA A 139 -19.80 -9.89 -5.72
CA ALA A 139 -20.16 -11.31 -5.61
C ALA A 139 -19.01 -12.23 -5.19
N SER A 140 -17.76 -11.82 -5.41
CA SER A 140 -16.55 -12.59 -5.08
C SER A 140 -15.86 -12.17 -3.77
N ARG A 141 -16.40 -11.18 -3.05
CA ARG A 141 -15.82 -10.68 -1.82
C ARG A 141 -16.06 -11.66 -0.67
N VAL A 142 -15.00 -12.17 -0.07
CA VAL A 142 -15.06 -12.93 1.18
C VAL A 142 -15.25 -11.93 2.31
N PRO A 143 -16.25 -12.08 3.20
CA PRO A 143 -16.42 -11.20 4.36
C PRO A 143 -15.19 -11.26 5.29
N ASP A 144 -14.83 -10.12 5.86
CA ASP A 144 -13.80 -10.05 6.89
C ASP A 144 -14.24 -10.88 8.10
N GLY A 145 -13.42 -11.86 8.48
CA GLY A 145 -13.70 -12.69 9.66
C GLY A 145 -13.53 -11.89 10.96
N PRO A 146 -14.13 -12.35 12.07
CA PRO A 146 -13.95 -11.73 13.38
C PRO A 146 -12.47 -11.80 13.80
N SER A 147 -12.04 -10.79 14.57
CA SER A 147 -10.70 -10.79 15.17
C SER A 147 -10.53 -11.99 16.11
N VAL A 148 -9.37 -12.66 16.02
CA VAL A 148 -9.06 -13.78 16.90
C VAL A 148 -8.38 -13.24 18.16
N PRO A 149 -9.00 -13.35 19.37
CA PRO A 149 -8.37 -12.90 20.59
C PRO A 149 -7.04 -13.63 20.84
N ARG A 150 -6.02 -12.89 21.27
CA ARG A 150 -4.73 -13.51 21.62
C ARG A 150 -4.85 -14.21 22.99
N PRO A 151 -4.17 -15.34 23.17
CA PRO A 151 -4.15 -16.05 24.44
C PRO A 151 -3.69 -15.15 25.60
N ALA A 152 -4.27 -15.34 26.79
CA ALA A 152 -3.82 -14.66 27.99
C ALA A 152 -2.33 -14.95 28.26
N GLY A 153 -1.53 -13.92 28.52
CA GLY A 153 -0.08 -14.06 28.71
C GLY A 153 0.77 -14.08 27.43
N ALA A 154 0.16 -14.05 26.23
CA ALA A 154 0.90 -13.89 25.00
C ALA A 154 1.71 -12.57 24.97
N LYS A 155 2.88 -12.59 24.32
CA LYS A 155 3.65 -11.35 24.08
C LYS A 155 2.81 -10.37 23.28
N PRO A 156 2.85 -9.07 23.59
CA PRO A 156 2.13 -8.09 22.78
C PRO A 156 2.66 -8.09 21.35
N LEU A 157 1.76 -7.95 20.38
CA LEU A 157 2.07 -7.94 18.95
C LEU A 157 2.22 -6.50 18.44
N VAL A 158 3.34 -6.20 17.83
CA VAL A 158 3.54 -5.00 17.03
C VAL A 158 3.40 -5.38 15.56
N VAL A 159 2.51 -4.73 14.83
CA VAL A 159 2.41 -4.89 13.38
C VAL A 159 3.09 -3.71 12.71
N LEU A 160 4.13 -4.00 11.92
CA LEU A 160 4.79 -3.04 11.05
C LEU A 160 4.15 -3.12 9.66
N ASP A 161 3.80 -1.97 9.14
CA ASP A 161 3.18 -1.84 7.82
C ASP A 161 4.11 -1.02 6.91
N PRO A 162 4.98 -1.69 6.13
CA PRO A 162 5.73 -0.98 5.09
C PRO A 162 4.75 -0.47 4.04
N GLY A 163 4.58 0.86 3.94
CA GLY A 163 3.67 1.48 2.98
C GLY A 163 3.92 1.05 1.55
N HIS A 164 2.93 1.22 0.66
CA HIS A 164 3.04 0.88 -0.76
C HIS A 164 3.37 -0.59 -1.05
N GLY A 165 3.93 -0.87 -2.23
CA GLY A 165 4.36 -2.21 -2.63
C GLY A 165 3.73 -2.67 -3.95
N GLY A 166 4.41 -3.56 -4.66
CA GLY A 166 3.96 -4.11 -5.93
C GLY A 166 3.75 -3.02 -6.97
N ILE A 167 2.52 -2.92 -7.46
CA ILE A 167 2.08 -1.94 -8.46
C ILE A 167 2.13 -0.48 -7.95
N ASP A 168 2.09 -0.27 -6.65
CA ASP A 168 2.19 1.05 -6.02
C ASP A 168 3.63 1.31 -5.56
N PRO A 169 4.40 2.15 -6.27
CA PRO A 169 5.79 2.43 -5.91
C PRO A 169 5.92 3.38 -4.72
N GLY A 170 4.86 4.14 -4.39
CA GLY A 170 4.93 5.30 -3.52
C GLY A 170 5.62 6.48 -4.18
N ALA A 171 6.26 7.32 -3.38
CA ALA A 171 7.06 8.44 -3.84
C ALA A 171 8.36 7.99 -4.52
N SER A 172 8.89 8.85 -5.39
CA SER A 172 10.16 8.63 -6.06
C SER A 172 11.16 9.71 -5.71
N GLY A 173 12.40 9.31 -5.50
CA GLY A 173 13.54 10.20 -5.36
C GLY A 173 14.06 10.68 -6.72
N PRO A 174 14.99 11.66 -6.73
CA PRO A 174 15.49 12.32 -7.95
C PRO A 174 16.29 11.40 -8.88
N LYS A 175 16.79 10.25 -8.42
CA LYS A 175 17.55 9.28 -9.22
C LYS A 175 16.78 7.99 -9.45
N GLY A 176 15.46 7.98 -9.18
CA GLY A 176 14.62 6.80 -9.34
C GLY A 176 14.56 5.90 -8.10
N GLU A 177 15.02 6.37 -6.96
CA GLU A 177 14.78 5.68 -5.68
C GLU A 177 13.28 5.58 -5.44
N VAL A 178 12.79 4.47 -4.92
CA VAL A 178 11.35 4.23 -4.71
C VAL A 178 11.06 4.00 -3.23
N GLU A 179 10.03 4.66 -2.76
CA GLU A 179 9.59 4.63 -1.36
C GLU A 179 9.36 3.20 -0.85
N LYS A 180 8.63 2.39 -1.60
CA LYS A 180 8.26 1.02 -1.19
C LYS A 180 9.45 0.13 -0.81
N GLU A 181 10.60 0.31 -1.45
CA GLU A 181 11.82 -0.46 -1.17
C GLU A 181 12.49 0.04 0.11
N ILE A 182 12.54 1.36 0.28
CA ILE A 182 13.15 2.02 1.43
C ILE A 182 12.39 1.66 2.71
N VAL A 183 11.07 1.81 2.70
CA VAL A 183 10.25 1.52 3.89
C VAL A 183 10.25 0.04 4.24
N LEU A 184 10.31 -0.86 3.25
CA LEU A 184 10.46 -2.29 3.48
C LEU A 184 11.82 -2.62 4.12
N ALA A 185 12.89 -1.99 3.65
CA ALA A 185 14.22 -2.19 4.23
C ALA A 185 14.29 -1.71 5.69
N VAL A 186 13.71 -0.54 6.00
CA VAL A 186 13.65 -0.01 7.38
C VAL A 186 12.77 -0.90 8.27
N ALA A 187 11.60 -1.33 7.80
CA ALA A 187 10.71 -2.22 8.54
C ALA A 187 11.39 -3.54 8.94
N ARG A 188 12.17 -4.14 8.04
CA ARG A 188 12.96 -5.35 8.33
C ARG A 188 14.01 -5.11 9.42
N LEU A 189 14.64 -3.95 9.43
CA LEU A 189 15.60 -3.59 10.48
C LEU A 189 14.92 -3.36 11.83
N ILE A 190 13.76 -2.69 11.86
CA ILE A 190 12.95 -2.54 13.08
C ILE A 190 12.54 -3.90 13.61
N ARG A 191 11.99 -4.78 12.74
CA ARG A 191 11.63 -6.15 13.13
C ARG A 191 12.80 -6.87 13.76
N LYS A 192 13.97 -6.86 13.12
CA LYS A 192 15.18 -7.51 13.64
C LYS A 192 15.55 -7.03 15.05
N GLN A 193 15.42 -5.73 15.32
CA GLN A 193 15.72 -5.15 16.64
C GLN A 193 14.69 -5.60 17.70
N LEU A 194 13.40 -5.58 17.36
CA LEU A 194 12.32 -5.99 18.27
C LEU A 194 12.36 -7.50 18.57
N GLU A 195 12.62 -8.33 17.55
CA GLU A 195 12.79 -9.78 17.71
C GLU A 195 14.00 -10.13 18.57
N ALA A 196 15.11 -9.40 18.43
CA ALA A 196 16.31 -9.59 19.25
C ALA A 196 16.07 -9.28 20.73
N ASP A 197 15.20 -8.33 21.06
CA ASP A 197 14.78 -8.05 22.44
C ASP A 197 13.92 -9.17 23.03
N GLY A 198 13.07 -9.76 22.23
CA GLY A 198 12.29 -10.96 22.55
C GLY A 198 11.09 -10.78 23.47
N ARG A 199 10.77 -9.56 23.95
CA ARG A 199 9.61 -9.26 24.82
C ARG A 199 8.31 -9.00 24.07
N VAL A 200 8.39 -8.74 22.78
CA VAL A 200 7.26 -8.52 21.88
C VAL A 200 7.27 -9.53 20.74
N GLU A 201 6.13 -9.73 20.11
CA GLU A 201 6.00 -10.40 18.83
C GLU A 201 5.89 -9.34 17.74
N VAL A 202 6.45 -9.61 16.56
CA VAL A 202 6.42 -8.67 15.44
C VAL A 202 5.92 -9.38 14.20
N GLN A 203 4.99 -8.75 13.50
CA GLN A 203 4.56 -9.19 12.18
C GLN A 203 4.58 -8.00 11.22
N MET A 204 4.74 -8.28 9.94
CA MET A 204 4.72 -7.27 8.90
C MET A 204 3.54 -7.53 7.97
N THR A 205 2.87 -6.47 7.49
CA THR A 205 1.79 -6.60 6.51
C THR A 205 2.30 -7.19 5.20
N ARG A 206 3.51 -6.83 4.79
CA ARG A 206 4.24 -7.43 3.66
C ARG A 206 5.72 -7.65 4.00
N GLU A 207 6.27 -8.72 3.46
CA GLU A 207 7.69 -9.07 3.58
C GLU A 207 8.43 -9.02 2.24
N ASP A 208 7.68 -8.81 1.16
CA ASP A 208 8.12 -8.75 -0.22
C ASP A 208 7.55 -7.52 -0.94
N ASP A 209 7.85 -7.37 -2.24
CA ASP A 209 7.32 -6.30 -3.07
C ASP A 209 5.95 -6.65 -3.64
N ARG A 210 4.91 -6.78 -2.78
CA ARG A 210 3.52 -6.95 -3.17
C ARG A 210 2.67 -5.76 -2.73
N PHE A 211 1.61 -5.50 -3.46
CA PHE A 211 0.58 -4.53 -3.06
C PHE A 211 -0.35 -5.13 -2.00
N ILE A 212 -0.74 -4.31 -1.04
CA ILE A 212 -1.81 -4.60 -0.07
C ILE A 212 -2.67 -3.35 0.03
N SER A 213 -3.97 -3.48 -0.13
CA SER A 213 -4.90 -2.35 -0.01
C SER A 213 -4.92 -1.76 1.40
N LEU A 214 -5.29 -0.49 1.53
CA LEU A 214 -5.35 0.19 2.83
C LEU A 214 -6.26 -0.53 3.82
N GLY A 215 -7.40 -1.05 3.35
CA GLY A 215 -8.32 -1.84 4.17
C GLY A 215 -7.70 -3.15 4.65
N GLU A 216 -7.06 -3.90 3.77
CA GLU A 216 -6.42 -5.18 4.11
C GLU A 216 -5.29 -5.02 5.14
N ARG A 217 -4.53 -3.90 5.11
CA ARG A 217 -3.51 -3.58 6.12
C ARG A 217 -4.12 -3.47 7.52
N VAL A 218 -5.23 -2.73 7.64
CA VAL A 218 -5.96 -2.57 8.89
C VAL A 218 -6.54 -3.90 9.37
N VAL A 219 -7.20 -4.64 8.48
CA VAL A 219 -7.79 -5.96 8.78
C VAL A 219 -6.71 -6.96 9.19
N PHE A 220 -5.56 -6.97 8.53
CA PHE A 220 -4.42 -7.82 8.89
C PHE A 220 -4.02 -7.65 10.36
N ALA A 221 -3.87 -6.40 10.82
CA ALA A 221 -3.45 -6.09 12.18
C ALA A 221 -4.57 -6.35 13.20
N ARG A 222 -5.81 -5.96 12.89
CA ARG A 222 -6.97 -6.19 13.77
C ARG A 222 -7.25 -7.66 13.99
N ASN A 223 -7.28 -8.48 12.94
CA ASN A 223 -7.53 -9.94 13.03
C ASN A 223 -6.48 -10.66 13.86
N ARG A 224 -5.34 -10.04 14.12
CA ARG A 224 -4.25 -10.56 14.96
C ARG A 224 -4.21 -9.93 16.34
N SER A 225 -5.18 -9.07 16.67
CA SER A 225 -5.23 -8.31 17.92
C SER A 225 -3.90 -7.62 18.22
N ALA A 226 -3.42 -6.83 17.26
CA ALA A 226 -2.18 -6.09 17.40
C ALA A 226 -2.30 -5.06 18.53
N ALA A 227 -1.30 -5.02 19.40
CA ALA A 227 -1.19 -4.02 20.47
C ALA A 227 -0.81 -2.63 19.93
N LEU A 228 -0.15 -2.60 18.76
CA LEU A 228 0.21 -1.37 18.07
C LEU A 228 0.38 -1.66 16.57
N PHE A 229 -0.20 -0.80 15.74
CA PHE A 229 0.01 -0.77 14.29
C PHE A 229 0.87 0.44 13.92
N VAL A 230 1.91 0.21 13.11
CA VAL A 230 2.87 1.25 12.70
C VAL A 230 3.04 1.21 11.20
N SER A 231 2.45 2.17 10.49
CA SER A 231 2.67 2.37 9.06
C SER A 231 3.90 3.21 8.81
N LEU A 232 4.76 2.80 7.89
CA LEU A 232 6.05 3.42 7.58
C LEU A 232 6.04 3.97 6.17
N HIS A 233 6.36 5.25 6.03
CA HIS A 233 6.36 6.01 4.79
C HIS A 233 7.63 6.87 4.64
N ALA A 234 7.91 7.31 3.43
CA ALA A 234 8.99 8.23 3.09
C ALA A 234 8.60 9.05 1.87
N ASP A 235 7.73 10.02 2.08
CA ASP A 235 7.10 10.81 1.01
C ASP A 235 8.10 11.70 0.23
N SER A 236 7.62 12.33 -0.82
CA SER A 236 8.35 13.33 -1.61
C SER A 236 7.47 14.55 -1.84
N LEU A 237 7.97 15.73 -1.47
CA LEU A 237 7.27 17.00 -1.62
C LEU A 237 7.89 17.79 -2.77
N PHE A 238 7.26 17.75 -3.95
CA PHE A 238 7.72 18.52 -5.10
C PHE A 238 7.68 20.02 -4.83
N GLY A 239 8.79 20.71 -5.10
CA GLY A 239 8.93 22.15 -4.88
C GLY A 239 9.23 22.57 -3.44
N GLU A 240 9.28 21.65 -2.49
CA GLU A 240 9.55 21.90 -1.08
C GLU A 240 10.80 21.11 -0.59
N ALA A 241 11.91 21.23 -1.31
CA ALA A 241 13.16 20.51 -1.01
C ALA A 241 13.76 20.83 0.40
N ASP A 242 13.35 21.95 0.99
CA ASP A 242 13.77 22.34 2.34
C ASP A 242 13.03 21.59 3.46
N VAL A 243 11.89 20.96 3.13
CA VAL A 243 11.14 20.16 4.12
C VAL A 243 11.90 18.88 4.36
N ARG A 244 12.19 18.61 5.63
CA ARG A 244 13.03 17.48 6.06
C ARG A 244 12.71 17.00 7.46
N GLY A 245 13.18 15.79 7.75
CA GLY A 245 13.06 15.15 9.04
C GLY A 245 11.78 14.38 9.24
N ALA A 246 11.82 13.41 10.13
CA ALA A 246 10.70 12.50 10.38
C ALA A 246 9.50 13.19 11.02
N SER A 247 8.30 12.72 10.69
CA SER A 247 7.02 13.13 11.27
C SER A 247 6.21 11.91 11.71
N VAL A 248 5.39 12.07 12.73
CA VAL A 248 4.49 11.01 13.21
C VAL A 248 3.05 11.51 13.16
N TYR A 249 2.22 10.76 12.48
CA TYR A 249 0.80 11.08 12.31
C TYR A 249 -0.08 10.15 13.14
N THR A 250 -1.15 10.73 13.67
CA THR A 250 -2.27 9.99 14.28
C THR A 250 -3.55 10.27 13.52
N LEU A 251 -4.54 9.40 13.64
CA LEU A 251 -5.86 9.64 13.05
C LEU A 251 -6.50 10.88 13.65
N SER A 252 -6.98 11.77 12.82
CA SER A 252 -7.73 12.96 13.20
C SER A 252 -8.78 13.31 12.15
N ASP A 253 -9.97 13.71 12.61
CA ASP A 253 -11.06 14.15 11.73
C ASP A 253 -10.74 15.50 11.08
N ARG A 254 -9.90 16.32 11.73
CA ARG A 254 -9.36 17.55 11.19
C ARG A 254 -7.86 17.44 11.06
N ALA A 255 -7.35 17.74 9.87
CA ALA A 255 -5.91 17.81 9.66
C ALA A 255 -5.29 18.92 10.51
N SER A 256 -4.10 18.68 11.07
CA SER A 256 -3.36 19.65 11.88
C SER A 256 -2.95 20.89 11.09
N ASP A 257 -2.73 20.73 9.79
CA ASP A 257 -2.40 21.78 8.83
C ASP A 257 -2.65 21.30 7.38
N ALA A 258 -2.51 22.22 6.41
CA ALA A 258 -2.77 21.92 5.00
C ALA A 258 -1.80 20.87 4.42
N ALA A 259 -0.56 20.80 4.90
CA ALA A 259 0.40 19.80 4.44
C ALA A 259 0.01 18.40 4.94
N ALA A 260 -0.45 18.27 6.19
CA ALA A 260 -0.99 17.02 6.74
C ALA A 260 -2.24 16.55 5.98
N ALA A 261 -3.12 17.48 5.59
CA ALA A 261 -4.28 17.16 4.77
C ALA A 261 -3.87 16.59 3.40
N ARG A 262 -2.91 17.24 2.71
CA ARG A 262 -2.40 16.76 1.41
C ARG A 262 -1.71 15.41 1.51
N ALA A 263 -0.93 15.18 2.58
CA ALA A 263 -0.28 13.89 2.83
C ALA A 263 -1.34 12.77 2.97
N ALA A 264 -2.34 12.98 3.81
CA ALA A 264 -3.42 11.99 3.99
C ALA A 264 -4.22 11.77 2.69
N GLU A 265 -4.49 12.81 1.92
CA GLU A 265 -5.18 12.68 0.63
C GLU A 265 -4.36 11.86 -0.35
N LYS A 266 -3.05 12.10 -0.44
CA LYS A 266 -2.13 11.35 -1.30
C LYS A 266 -2.11 9.87 -0.94
N GLU A 267 -1.88 9.56 0.33
CA GLU A 267 -1.82 8.18 0.82
C GLU A 267 -3.17 7.44 0.65
N ASN A 268 -4.28 8.13 0.88
CA ASN A 268 -5.61 7.57 0.70
C ASN A 268 -5.95 7.21 -0.75
N ARG A 269 -5.17 7.68 -1.74
CA ARG A 269 -5.30 7.34 -3.16
C ARG A 269 -4.57 6.06 -3.57
N ALA A 270 -3.80 5.42 -2.68
CA ALA A 270 -3.04 4.21 -2.98
C ALA A 270 -3.92 3.10 -3.60
N ASP A 271 -5.10 2.84 -3.03
CA ASP A 271 -6.04 1.86 -3.56
C ASP A 271 -6.51 2.21 -4.98
N VAL A 272 -6.86 3.49 -5.20
CA VAL A 272 -7.25 3.99 -6.53
C VAL A 272 -6.09 3.87 -7.51
N ALA A 273 -4.87 4.21 -7.08
CA ALA A 273 -3.67 4.05 -7.89
C ALA A 273 -3.41 2.58 -8.27
N ALA A 274 -3.72 1.64 -7.39
CA ALA A 274 -3.61 0.21 -7.66
C ALA A 274 -4.79 -0.36 -8.48
N GLY A 275 -5.72 0.48 -8.96
CA GLY A 275 -6.87 0.04 -9.75
C GLY A 275 -7.94 -0.66 -8.91
N LEU A 276 -8.12 -0.24 -7.67
CA LEU A 276 -9.29 -0.56 -6.87
C LEU A 276 -10.32 0.58 -7.00
N ASP A 277 -11.59 0.27 -6.73
CA ASP A 277 -12.60 1.32 -6.64
C ASP A 277 -12.23 2.33 -5.56
N ALA A 278 -12.58 3.59 -5.80
CA ALA A 278 -12.63 4.55 -4.70
C ALA A 278 -13.59 3.97 -3.65
N PRO A 279 -13.18 3.84 -2.39
CA PRO A 279 -14.07 3.29 -1.39
C PRO A 279 -15.28 4.21 -1.28
N GLU A 280 -16.46 3.63 -1.29
CA GLU A 280 -17.65 4.34 -0.81
C GLU A 280 -17.32 4.91 0.56
N ALA A 281 -17.62 6.22 0.74
CA ALA A 281 -17.57 6.83 2.06
C ALA A 281 -18.35 5.90 2.99
N GLN A 282 -17.65 5.23 3.90
CA GLN A 282 -18.32 4.37 4.88
C GLN A 282 -19.39 5.24 5.54
N ARG A 283 -20.66 4.90 5.29
CA ARG A 283 -21.76 5.47 6.06
C ARG A 283 -21.43 5.14 7.50
N GLU A 284 -21.05 6.15 8.26
CA GLU A 284 -20.95 6.04 9.71
C GLU A 284 -22.34 5.64 10.18
N GLY A 285 -22.49 4.37 10.54
CA GLY A 285 -23.69 3.90 11.23
C GLY A 285 -23.82 4.69 12.53
N VAL A 286 -25.04 4.73 13.08
CA VAL A 286 -25.31 5.30 14.39
C VAL A 286 -24.41 4.59 15.39
N ASP A 287 -23.32 5.24 15.76
CA ASP A 287 -22.29 4.67 16.62
C ASP A 287 -22.83 4.52 18.04
N ASP A 288 -22.77 3.33 18.58
CA ASP A 288 -23.03 3.02 19.99
C ASP A 288 -22.03 3.82 20.86
N ILE A 289 -22.49 4.37 21.99
CA ILE A 289 -21.70 5.14 22.96
C ILE A 289 -20.41 4.37 23.37
N LEU A 290 -20.49 3.06 23.50
CA LEU A 290 -19.35 2.19 23.82
C LEU A 290 -18.28 2.22 22.71
N PHE A 291 -18.69 2.29 21.44
CA PHE A 291 -17.79 2.39 20.30
C PHE A 291 -17.05 3.73 20.26
N ASP A 292 -17.74 4.81 20.62
CA ASP A 292 -17.15 6.14 20.75
C ASP A 292 -16.11 6.21 21.89
N LEU A 293 -16.38 5.52 23.00
CA LEU A 293 -15.45 5.46 24.12
C LEU A 293 -14.17 4.68 23.74
N ALA A 294 -14.32 3.54 23.08
CA ALA A 294 -13.19 2.75 22.57
C ALA A 294 -12.34 3.56 21.58
N ARG A 295 -12.96 4.32 20.67
CA ARG A 295 -12.27 5.23 19.75
C ARG A 295 -11.47 6.32 20.49
N ARG A 296 -12.00 6.90 21.57
CA ARG A 296 -11.30 7.93 22.35
C ARG A 296 -10.06 7.35 23.05
N GLU A 297 -10.19 6.19 23.63
CA GLU A 297 -9.08 5.48 24.28
C GLU A 297 -8.00 5.12 23.27
N THR A 298 -8.36 4.53 22.13
CA THR A 298 -7.46 4.19 21.03
C THR A 298 -6.71 5.43 20.50
N ARG A 299 -7.40 6.57 20.35
CA ARG A 299 -6.77 7.84 19.95
C ARG A 299 -5.74 8.32 20.99
N LEU A 300 -6.04 8.20 22.28
CA LEU A 300 -5.10 8.57 23.35
C LEU A 300 -3.84 7.71 23.29
N PHE A 301 -3.96 6.39 23.17
CA PHE A 301 -2.82 5.49 23.03
C PHE A 301 -2.01 5.75 21.75
N SER A 302 -2.68 6.02 20.64
CA SER A 302 -2.00 6.43 19.38
C SER A 302 -1.17 7.70 19.59
N GLN A 303 -1.69 8.70 20.30
CA GLN A 303 -0.97 9.93 20.61
C GLN A 303 0.23 9.70 21.56
N LEU A 304 0.07 8.81 22.54
CA LEU A 304 1.18 8.43 23.45
C LEU A 304 2.30 7.72 22.67
N ALA A 305 1.96 6.77 21.79
CA ALA A 305 2.90 6.10 20.90
C ALA A 305 3.63 7.12 19.99
N ALA A 306 2.88 8.02 19.37
CA ALA A 306 3.45 9.05 18.49
C ALA A 306 4.45 9.96 19.23
N ARG A 307 4.14 10.38 20.45
CA ARG A 307 5.06 11.19 21.28
C ARG A 307 6.34 10.43 21.62
N GLY A 308 6.23 9.18 22.06
CA GLY A 308 7.37 8.31 22.35
C GLY A 308 8.29 8.14 21.14
N VAL A 309 7.70 7.86 19.98
CA VAL A 309 8.42 7.74 18.71
C VAL A 309 9.12 9.04 18.32
N ALA A 310 8.43 10.18 18.39
CA ALA A 310 9.03 11.48 18.08
C ALA A 310 10.22 11.79 19.01
N GLN A 311 10.07 11.57 20.32
CA GLN A 311 11.17 11.77 21.28
C GLN A 311 12.38 10.86 21.02
N SER A 312 12.14 9.62 20.59
CA SER A 312 13.21 8.69 20.27
C SER A 312 13.93 9.08 18.98
N ILE A 313 13.18 9.45 17.93
CA ILE A 313 13.79 9.94 16.69
C ILE A 313 14.61 11.21 16.92
N GLN A 314 14.17 12.12 17.80
CA GLN A 314 14.93 13.33 18.15
C GLN A 314 16.33 13.01 18.69
N ARG A 315 16.49 11.90 19.39
CA ARG A 315 17.79 11.44 19.91
C ARG A 315 18.66 10.74 18.87
N SER A 316 18.04 10.09 17.90
CA SER A 316 18.72 9.24 16.91
C SER A 316 18.78 9.84 15.50
N GLY A 317 18.00 10.84 15.20
CA GLY A 317 17.85 11.40 13.86
C GLY A 317 17.40 12.86 13.87
N ARG A 318 16.74 13.25 12.79
CA ARG A 318 16.18 14.59 12.63
C ARG A 318 14.65 14.52 12.60
N LEU A 319 14.02 15.37 13.39
CA LEU A 319 12.58 15.60 13.34
C LEU A 319 12.22 16.77 12.41
N HIS A 320 11.05 16.69 11.82
CA HIS A 320 10.38 17.81 11.17
C HIS A 320 10.12 18.95 12.19
N LYS A 321 9.94 20.19 11.71
CA LYS A 321 9.64 21.36 12.58
C LYS A 321 8.39 21.15 13.44
N THR A 322 7.37 20.50 12.88
CA THR A 322 6.15 20.05 13.57
C THR A 322 6.05 18.53 13.43
N PRO A 323 6.70 17.79 14.36
CA PRO A 323 6.85 16.35 14.18
C PRO A 323 5.59 15.54 14.52
N LEU A 324 4.71 16.08 15.37
CA LEU A 324 3.44 15.42 15.75
C LEU A 324 2.30 16.07 14.99
N ARG A 325 1.65 15.28 14.15
CA ARG A 325 0.60 15.74 13.23
C ARG A 325 -0.62 14.82 13.30
N GLY A 326 -1.74 15.29 12.79
CA GLY A 326 -2.95 14.49 12.68
C GLY A 326 -3.63 14.76 11.34
N ALA A 327 -4.20 13.72 10.73
CA ALA A 327 -5.03 13.83 9.55
C ALA A 327 -5.86 12.56 9.31
N GLY A 328 -6.73 12.58 8.31
CA GLY A 328 -7.69 11.51 8.00
C GLY A 328 -7.11 10.33 7.24
N PHE A 329 -5.97 9.79 7.67
CA PHE A 329 -5.36 8.61 7.05
C PHE A 329 -6.25 7.38 7.18
N ARG A 330 -6.60 6.76 6.07
CA ARG A 330 -7.48 5.58 6.04
C ARG A 330 -6.85 4.36 6.69
N VAL A 331 -5.55 4.18 6.54
CA VAL A 331 -4.78 3.08 7.13
C VAL A 331 -4.76 3.14 8.67
N LEU A 332 -5.09 4.29 9.29
CA LEU A 332 -5.15 4.46 10.74
C LEU A 332 -6.58 4.36 11.33
N ARG A 333 -7.58 3.99 10.53
CA ARG A 333 -9.00 3.99 10.95
C ARG A 333 -9.43 2.74 11.72
N ALA A 334 -8.54 2.11 12.47
CA ALA A 334 -8.93 1.05 13.40
C ALA A 334 -9.54 1.65 14.67
N PRO A 335 -10.80 1.33 15.04
CA PRO A 335 -11.43 1.91 16.20
C PRO A 335 -10.91 1.36 17.53
N ASP A 336 -10.33 0.18 17.52
CA ASP A 336 -9.99 -0.69 18.64
C ASP A 336 -8.49 -1.02 18.73
N MET A 337 -7.65 -0.37 17.90
CA MET A 337 -6.23 -0.66 17.82
C MET A 337 -5.42 0.63 17.72
N PRO A 338 -4.52 0.93 18.68
CA PRO A 338 -3.60 2.06 18.57
C PRO A 338 -2.81 2.01 17.27
N SER A 339 -2.79 3.13 16.54
CA SER A 339 -2.22 3.18 15.19
C SER A 339 -1.51 4.50 14.96
N ILE A 340 -0.30 4.45 14.38
CA ILE A 340 0.48 5.62 13.97
C ILE A 340 1.03 5.42 12.56
N LEU A 341 1.24 6.53 11.84
CA LEU A 341 1.99 6.54 10.60
C LEU A 341 3.26 7.38 10.81
N VAL A 342 4.39 6.85 10.41
CA VAL A 342 5.70 7.49 10.56
C VAL A 342 6.26 7.80 9.18
N GLU A 343 6.37 9.08 8.86
CA GLU A 343 7.22 9.55 7.78
C GLU A 343 8.67 9.51 8.26
N LEU A 344 9.49 8.67 7.65
CA LEU A 344 10.88 8.45 8.03
C LEU A 344 11.79 9.62 7.61
N GLY A 345 11.33 10.46 6.71
CA GLY A 345 11.98 11.58 6.06
C GLY A 345 11.39 11.78 4.67
N TYR A 346 11.92 12.71 3.89
CA TYR A 346 11.40 13.06 2.57
C TYR A 346 12.40 12.77 1.47
N LEU A 347 11.99 11.99 0.44
CA LEU A 347 12.86 11.62 -0.70
C LEU A 347 13.23 12.83 -1.56
N SER A 348 12.46 13.92 -1.49
CA SER A 348 12.76 15.21 -2.12
C SER A 348 13.90 15.96 -1.43
N ASN A 349 14.21 15.66 -0.17
CA ASN A 349 15.29 16.30 0.57
C ASN A 349 16.60 15.48 0.47
N PRO A 350 17.72 16.08 0.01
CA PRO A 350 18.95 15.33 -0.20
C PRO A 350 19.55 14.70 1.06
N GLU A 351 19.41 15.37 2.23
CA GLU A 351 19.98 14.86 3.49
C GLU A 351 19.15 13.67 4.02
N ASP A 352 17.81 13.75 3.94
CA ASP A 352 16.92 12.66 4.33
C ASP A 352 17.09 11.46 3.39
N LEU A 353 17.12 11.71 2.07
CA LEU A 353 17.36 10.67 1.08
C LEU A 353 18.70 9.97 1.31
N GLN A 354 19.77 10.74 1.54
CA GLN A 354 21.08 10.16 1.83
C GLN A 354 21.04 9.27 3.10
N ALA A 355 20.39 9.73 4.16
CA ALA A 355 20.26 8.95 5.39
C ALA A 355 19.46 7.66 5.17
N LEU A 356 18.37 7.72 4.39
CA LEU A 356 17.50 6.58 4.08
C LEU A 356 18.16 5.59 3.10
N MET A 357 19.05 6.05 2.21
CA MET A 357 19.78 5.19 1.28
C MET A 357 21.00 4.52 1.91
N GLN A 358 21.60 5.13 2.94
CA GLN A 358 22.74 4.56 3.65
C GLN A 358 22.30 3.54 4.71
N GLU A 359 22.96 2.39 4.77
CA GLU A 359 22.66 1.35 5.75
C GLU A 359 22.80 1.86 7.19
N ALA A 360 23.86 2.58 7.50
CA ALA A 360 24.08 3.16 8.84
C ALA A 360 22.96 4.12 9.26
N GLY A 361 22.44 4.93 8.33
CA GLY A 361 21.33 5.84 8.57
C GLY A 361 20.04 5.08 8.88
N ARG A 362 19.70 4.07 8.05
CA ARG A 362 18.56 3.19 8.29
C ARG A 362 18.67 2.42 9.62
N GLN A 363 19.85 1.90 9.96
CA GLN A 363 20.07 1.19 11.22
C GLN A 363 19.84 2.10 12.43
N LYS A 364 20.39 3.32 12.41
CA LYS A 364 20.21 4.29 13.49
C LYS A 364 18.75 4.66 13.69
N LEU A 365 18.02 4.91 12.59
CA LEU A 365 16.59 5.20 12.63
C LEU A 365 15.79 4.02 13.15
N ALA A 366 16.08 2.81 12.67
CA ALA A 366 15.41 1.58 13.11
C ALA A 366 15.64 1.29 14.60
N GLN A 367 16.83 1.53 15.14
CA GLN A 367 17.12 1.40 16.58
C GLN A 367 16.26 2.35 17.40
N GLY A 368 16.19 3.63 17.00
CA GLY A 368 15.38 4.62 17.69
C GLY A 368 13.89 4.26 17.69
N LEU A 369 13.38 3.85 16.52
CA LEU A 369 11.99 3.41 16.39
C LEU A 369 11.71 2.16 17.22
N ALA A 370 12.53 1.12 17.11
CA ALA A 370 12.33 -0.11 17.85
C ALA A 370 12.31 0.12 19.38
N ALA A 371 13.22 0.95 19.90
CA ALA A 371 13.27 1.31 21.32
C ALA A 371 11.97 2.01 21.77
N ALA A 372 11.46 2.95 20.99
CA ALA A 372 10.22 3.66 21.32
C ALA A 372 8.98 2.75 21.27
N LEU A 373 8.88 1.90 20.25
CA LEU A 373 7.76 0.96 20.10
C LEU A 373 7.75 -0.04 21.26
N LEU A 374 8.93 -0.55 21.63
CA LEU A 374 9.08 -1.48 22.75
C LEU A 374 8.67 -0.83 24.08
N ASP A 375 9.18 0.38 24.34
CA ASP A 375 8.84 1.14 25.55
C ASP A 375 7.33 1.39 25.65
N PHE A 376 6.72 1.86 24.57
CA PHE A 376 5.28 2.10 24.54
C PHE A 376 4.47 0.83 24.83
N VAL A 377 4.75 -0.27 24.14
CA VAL A 377 3.95 -1.49 24.23
C VAL A 377 4.12 -2.18 25.59
N LEU A 378 5.30 -2.13 26.19
CA LEU A 378 5.54 -2.74 27.51
C LEU A 378 4.98 -1.91 28.65
N ASN A 379 5.05 -0.58 28.58
CA ASN A 379 4.56 0.29 29.64
C ASN A 379 3.05 0.49 29.63
N ASN A 380 2.38 0.23 28.50
CA ASN A 380 0.93 0.36 28.36
C ASN A 380 0.19 -0.98 28.28
N ARG A 381 0.83 -2.08 28.68
CA ARG A 381 0.34 -3.46 28.55
C ARG A 381 -1.02 -3.68 29.23
N ILE A 382 -1.29 -3.06 30.35
CA ILE A 382 -2.51 -3.25 31.15
C ILE A 382 -3.73 -2.64 30.46
N ALA A 383 -3.53 -1.53 29.75
CA ALA A 383 -4.61 -0.81 29.09
C ALA A 383 -4.94 -1.39 27.68
N ILE A 384 -3.95 -2.01 27.02
CA ILE A 384 -4.12 -2.63 25.70
C ILE A 384 -4.63 -4.08 25.81
N SER A 385 -4.46 -4.73 26.99
CA SER A 385 -4.87 -6.12 27.24
C SER A 385 -6.28 -6.18 27.79
N THR A 386 -7.27 -5.67 27.08
CA THR A 386 -8.52 -5.82 27.64
C THR A 386 -9.76 -6.01 27.01
N LYS A 387 -10.54 -6.68 27.59
CA LYS A 387 -11.99 -6.96 27.60
C LYS A 387 -12.59 -7.15 26.22
N PRO A 388 -13.05 -8.38 25.93
CA PRO A 388 -14.13 -8.53 24.97
C PRO A 388 -15.28 -7.62 25.45
N LEU A 389 -15.80 -6.81 24.55
CA LEU A 389 -17.13 -6.20 24.73
C LEU A 389 -18.10 -7.38 24.82
N GLU A 390 -18.56 -7.68 26.04
CA GLU A 390 -19.74 -8.54 26.28
C GLU A 390 -20.97 -7.92 25.66
#